data_46c8372320181bfcf03583c13cc0ae03
#
_entry.id   46c8372320181bfcf03583c13cc0ae03
#
_cell.length_a   1.000
_cell.length_b   1.000
_cell.length_c   1.000
_cell.angle_alpha   90.00
_cell.angle_beta   90.00
_cell.angle_gamma   90.00
#
_symmetry.space_group_name_H-M   'P 1'
#
loop_
_entity.id
_entity.type
_entity.pdbx_description
1 polymer ?
#
loop_
_entity_poly.entity_id
_entity_poly.type
_entity_poly.pdbx_seq_one_letter_code
_entity_poly.pdbx_strand_id
1 'polypeptide(L)'
;MGRFADTSGYSTEENELWGKLKESESRVWKTAKGLEFRYRIEGNEMFIDRKEKSITRSTVNIAYRKAVELKVVTGPKKLGVFGASYLYPVFLELGICTAE
;
A
#
# COMPACT_ATOMS: atom_id res chain seq x y z
N MET A 1 -0.54 25.10 -12.36
CA MET A 1 -0.78 24.62 -12.41
C MET A 1 -0.67 23.73 -12.36
N GLY A 2 -0.56 23.22 -12.44
CA GLY A 2 -0.69 22.41 -12.53
C GLY A 2 -0.85 21.72 -12.65
N ARG A 3 -1.02 21.73 -12.66
CA ARG A 3 -1.34 21.16 -12.79
C ARG A 3 -1.69 20.37 -12.80
N PHE A 4 -1.82 20.27 -13.03
CA PHE A 4 -2.29 19.59 -13.05
C PHE A 4 -2.41 18.59 -13.00
N ALA A 5 -2.29 18.54 -12.87
CA ALA A 5 -2.36 17.71 -12.88
C ALA A 5 -2.67 16.71 -12.74
N ASP A 6 -2.81 16.30 -12.65
CA ASP A 6 -3.13 15.50 -12.53
C ASP A 6 -3.54 15.09 -12.10
N THR A 7 -3.53 15.69 -12.02
CA THR A 7 -3.95 15.13 -11.95
C THR A 7 -4.72 14.05 -11.65
N SER A 8 -5.09 13.47 -11.74
CA SER A 8 -5.70 12.17 -11.57
C SER A 8 -6.44 12.00 -10.25
N GLY A 9 -6.68 13.08 -9.52
CA GLY A 9 -7.44 13.06 -8.28
C GLY A 9 -6.75 12.50 -7.06
N TYR A 10 -5.46 12.22 -7.15
CA TYR A 10 -4.70 11.75 -6.00
C TYR A 10 -4.05 12.91 -5.27
N SER A 11 -4.02 12.83 -3.94
CA SER A 11 -3.36 13.86 -3.14
C SER A 11 -1.85 13.75 -3.27
N THR A 12 -1.15 14.79 -2.80
CA THR A 12 0.32 14.75 -2.77
C THR A 12 0.81 13.57 -1.95
N GLU A 13 0.19 13.33 -0.80
CA GLU A 13 0.57 12.22 0.07
C GLU A 13 0.36 10.87 -0.62
N GLU A 14 -0.72 10.74 -1.38
CA GLU A 14 -1.00 9.51 -2.10
C GLU A 14 0.00 9.28 -3.24
N ASN A 15 0.42 10.36 -3.89
CA ASN A 15 1.44 10.27 -4.92
C ASN A 15 2.80 9.90 -4.33
N GLU A 16 3.13 10.46 -3.17
CA GLU A 16 4.37 10.13 -2.49
C GLU A 16 4.38 8.68 -2.03
N LEU A 17 3.24 8.19 -1.54
CA LEU A 17 3.11 6.80 -1.14
C LEU A 17 3.40 5.88 -2.32
N TRP A 18 2.78 6.15 -3.48
CA TRP A 18 2.97 5.32 -4.66
C TRP A 18 4.44 5.28 -5.07
N GLY A 19 5.12 6.44 -5.00
CA GLY A 19 6.55 6.51 -5.28
C GLY A 19 7.38 5.66 -4.32
N LYS A 20 7.05 5.70 -3.02
CA LYS A 20 7.75 4.89 -2.03
C LYS A 20 7.53 3.41 -2.27
N LEU A 21 6.32 3.02 -2.69
CA LEU A 21 6.03 1.63 -3.01
C LEU A 21 6.87 1.17 -4.19
N LYS A 22 7.05 2.03 -5.20
CA LYS A 22 7.91 1.69 -6.33
C LYS A 22 9.36 1.51 -5.91
N GLU A 23 9.84 2.37 -5.01
CA GLU A 23 11.22 2.30 -4.54
C GLU A 23 11.50 1.03 -3.75
N SER A 24 10.46 0.48 -3.12
CA SER A 24 10.61 -0.67 -2.23
C SER A 24 10.21 -1.99 -2.90
N GLU A 25 9.90 -1.98 -4.20
CA GLU A 25 9.33 -3.16 -4.85
C GLU A 25 10.32 -4.32 -4.97
N SER A 26 11.62 -4.05 -4.90
CA SER A 26 12.63 -5.11 -5.04
C SER A 26 12.88 -5.87 -3.74
N ARG A 27 12.26 -5.44 -2.64
CA ARG A 27 12.49 -6.06 -1.34
C ARG A 27 11.63 -7.31 -1.14
N VAL A 28 12.08 -8.18 -0.22
CA VAL A 28 11.28 -9.32 0.21
C VAL A 28 10.54 -8.90 1.48
N TRP A 29 9.24 -9.14 1.49
CA TRP A 29 8.37 -8.74 2.59
C TRP A 29 7.76 -9.98 3.23
N LYS A 30 7.22 -9.83 4.44
CA LYS A 30 6.54 -10.91 5.12
C LYS A 30 5.19 -10.45 5.62
N THR A 31 4.17 -11.30 5.43
CA THR A 31 2.85 -11.03 6.00
C THR A 31 2.91 -11.21 7.51
N ALA A 32 1.82 -10.83 8.20
CA ALA A 32 1.72 -11.00 9.65
C ALA A 32 1.87 -12.47 10.06
N LYS A 33 1.52 -13.39 9.16
CA LYS A 33 1.64 -14.83 9.41
C LYS A 33 3.00 -15.40 8.99
N GLY A 34 3.90 -14.55 8.54
CA GLY A 34 5.26 -14.98 8.20
C GLY A 34 5.46 -15.48 6.79
N LEU A 35 4.48 -15.30 5.90
CA LEU A 35 4.63 -15.71 4.50
C LEU A 35 5.42 -14.65 3.75
N GLU A 36 6.48 -15.07 3.07
CA GLU A 36 7.29 -14.17 2.27
C GLU A 36 6.58 -13.85 0.95
N PHE A 37 6.73 -12.61 0.51
CA PHE A 37 6.18 -12.20 -0.78
C PHE A 37 6.99 -11.05 -1.34
N ARG A 38 6.83 -10.83 -2.64
CA ARG A 38 7.39 -9.69 -3.34
C ARG A 38 6.27 -9.07 -4.15
N TYR A 39 6.44 -7.82 -4.49
CA TYR A 39 5.49 -7.14 -5.35
C TYR A 39 6.23 -6.29 -6.37
N ARG A 40 5.52 -5.93 -7.43
CA ARG A 40 6.01 -4.96 -8.38
C ARG A 40 4.88 -4.00 -8.73
N ILE A 41 5.26 -2.81 -9.14
CA ILE A 41 4.31 -1.77 -9.51
C ILE A 41 4.39 -1.59 -11.03
N GLU A 42 3.25 -1.69 -11.70
CA GLU A 42 3.16 -1.40 -13.13
C GLU A 42 1.94 -0.52 -13.34
N GLY A 43 2.17 0.71 -13.81
CA GLY A 43 1.08 1.67 -13.97
C GLY A 43 0.40 1.94 -12.63
N ASN A 44 -0.90 1.70 -12.59
CA ASN A 44 -1.69 1.93 -11.37
C ASN A 44 -2.08 0.62 -10.69
N GLU A 45 -1.22 -0.39 -10.80
CA GLU A 45 -1.49 -1.70 -10.21
C GLU A 45 -0.27 -2.23 -9.48
N MET A 46 -0.53 -2.91 -8.37
CA MET A 46 0.49 -3.59 -7.60
C MET A 46 0.29 -5.09 -7.77
N PHE A 47 1.29 -5.77 -8.28
CA PHE A 47 1.23 -7.21 -8.52
C PHE A 47 2.00 -7.93 -7.41
N ILE A 48 1.28 -8.77 -6.67
CA ILE A 48 1.85 -9.57 -5.60
C ILE A 48 2.16 -10.95 -6.17
N ASP A 49 3.38 -11.44 -5.95
CA ASP A 49 3.79 -12.71 -6.51
C ASP A 49 3.00 -13.91 -5.99
N ARG A 50 2.24 -13.73 -4.91
CA ARG A 50 1.40 -14.79 -4.35
C ARG A 50 -0.07 -14.68 -4.74
N LYS A 51 -0.41 -13.70 -5.57
CA LYS A 51 -1.80 -13.44 -5.97
C LYS A 51 -1.88 -13.28 -7.47
N GLU A 52 -2.93 -13.84 -8.06
CA GLU A 52 -3.17 -13.62 -9.49
C GLU A 52 -3.77 -12.25 -9.73
N LYS A 53 -4.65 -11.80 -8.84
CA LYS A 53 -5.32 -10.52 -9.01
C LYS A 53 -4.48 -9.40 -8.38
N SER A 54 -4.25 -8.36 -9.17
CA SER A 54 -3.49 -7.21 -8.70
C SER A 54 -4.29 -6.37 -7.71
N ILE A 55 -3.57 -5.54 -6.95
CA ILE A 55 -4.19 -4.56 -6.07
C ILE A 55 -4.12 -3.23 -6.80
N THR A 56 -5.27 -2.61 -7.05
CA THR A 56 -5.29 -1.36 -7.78
C THR A 56 -4.79 -0.22 -6.90
N ARG A 57 -4.28 0.83 -7.54
CA ARG A 57 -3.81 2.02 -6.83
C ARG A 57 -4.93 2.64 -5.99
N SER A 58 -6.17 2.61 -6.50
CA SER A 58 -7.32 3.13 -5.74
C SER A 58 -7.51 2.35 -4.45
N THR A 59 -7.38 1.03 -4.49
CA THR A 59 -7.50 0.19 -3.30
C THR A 59 -6.39 0.51 -2.30
N VAL A 60 -5.16 0.68 -2.80
CA VAL A 60 -4.04 1.05 -1.94
C VAL A 60 -4.30 2.38 -1.25
N ASN A 61 -4.85 3.36 -1.98
CA ASN A 61 -5.14 4.66 -1.40
C ASN A 61 -6.23 4.60 -0.34
N ILE A 62 -7.25 3.75 -0.56
CA ILE A 62 -8.30 3.55 0.44
C ILE A 62 -7.69 2.99 1.72
N ALA A 63 -6.82 1.99 1.59
CA ALA A 63 -6.14 1.40 2.74
C ALA A 63 -5.25 2.42 3.44
N TYR A 64 -4.56 3.25 2.67
CA TYR A 64 -3.69 4.28 3.20
C TYR A 64 -4.48 5.29 4.04
N ARG A 65 -5.60 5.77 3.52
CA ARG A 65 -6.44 6.71 4.27
C ARG A 65 -6.94 6.09 5.56
N LYS A 66 -7.31 4.82 5.51
CA LYS A 66 -7.75 4.11 6.70
C LYS A 66 -6.63 4.00 7.73
N ALA A 67 -5.43 3.67 7.29
CA ALA A 67 -4.28 3.56 8.17
C ALA A 67 -3.94 4.89 8.83
N VAL A 68 -4.00 5.98 8.05
CA VAL A 68 -3.74 7.32 8.59
C VAL A 68 -4.81 7.71 9.61
N GLU A 69 -6.05 7.39 9.31
CA GLU A 69 -7.17 7.70 10.20
C GLU A 69 -7.02 6.98 11.54
N LEU A 70 -6.69 5.69 11.48
CA LEU A 70 -6.60 4.87 12.70
C LEU A 70 -5.30 5.08 13.46
N LYS A 71 -4.22 5.40 12.76
CA LYS A 71 -2.86 5.56 13.29
C LYS A 71 -2.29 4.27 13.86
N VAL A 72 -3.07 3.56 14.65
CA VAL A 72 -2.70 2.25 15.20
C VAL A 72 -3.56 1.21 14.50
N VAL A 73 -2.90 0.30 13.78
CA VAL A 73 -3.57 -0.76 13.03
C VAL A 73 -3.03 -2.08 13.55
N THR A 74 -3.85 -2.78 14.32
CA THR A 74 -3.40 -3.98 15.05
C THR A 74 -3.37 -5.23 14.20
N GLY A 75 -3.86 -5.17 12.96
CA GLY A 75 -3.83 -6.30 12.05
C GLY A 75 -4.34 -5.90 10.68
N PRO A 76 -4.08 -6.72 9.66
CA PRO A 76 -4.45 -6.36 8.29
C PRO A 76 -5.94 -6.18 8.08
N LYS A 77 -6.78 -6.90 8.84
CA LYS A 77 -8.24 -6.79 8.67
C LYS A 77 -8.75 -5.39 8.93
N LYS A 78 -8.03 -4.62 9.74
CA LYS A 78 -8.46 -3.25 10.06
C LYS A 78 -8.40 -2.33 8.85
N LEU A 79 -7.62 -2.68 7.84
CA LEU A 79 -7.56 -1.88 6.61
C LEU A 79 -8.79 -2.06 5.74
N GLY A 80 -9.45 -3.22 5.82
CA GLY A 80 -10.73 -3.44 5.18
C GLY A 80 -10.73 -3.46 3.67
N VAL A 81 -9.62 -3.84 3.04
CA VAL A 81 -9.51 -3.85 1.58
C VAL A 81 -8.95 -5.17 1.09
N PHE A 82 -9.15 -5.44 -0.21
CA PHE A 82 -8.52 -6.57 -0.87
C PHE A 82 -7.00 -6.39 -0.80
N GLY A 83 -6.30 -7.45 -0.45
CA GLY A 83 -4.84 -7.42 -0.38
C GLY A 83 -4.29 -6.82 0.89
N ALA A 84 -5.14 -6.59 1.90
CA ALA A 84 -4.72 -5.98 3.15
C ALA A 84 -3.57 -6.75 3.81
N SER A 85 -3.55 -8.07 3.69
CA SER A 85 -2.49 -8.91 4.28
C SER A 85 -1.11 -8.54 3.74
N TYR A 86 -1.05 -8.04 2.51
CA TYR A 86 0.21 -7.67 1.86
C TYR A 86 0.51 -6.19 2.06
N LEU A 87 -0.51 -5.34 2.12
CA LEU A 87 -0.31 -3.90 2.33
C LEU A 87 0.10 -3.60 3.77
N TYR A 88 -0.42 -4.34 4.73
CA TYR A 88 -0.20 -4.08 6.14
C TYR A 88 1.29 -4.05 6.51
N PRO A 89 2.09 -5.11 6.21
CA PRO A 89 3.51 -5.07 6.58
C PRO A 89 4.27 -3.95 5.88
N VAL A 90 3.90 -3.62 4.64
CA VAL A 90 4.54 -2.53 3.92
C VAL A 90 4.25 -1.20 4.60
N PHE A 91 2.99 -0.98 5.00
CA PHE A 91 2.61 0.26 5.68
C PHE A 91 3.32 0.40 7.03
N LEU A 92 3.50 -0.71 7.76
CA LEU A 92 4.23 -0.66 9.02
C LEU A 92 5.68 -0.28 8.78
N GLU A 93 6.31 -0.89 7.79
CA GLU A 93 7.72 -0.63 7.51
C GLU A 93 7.94 0.81 7.04
N LEU A 94 7.00 1.35 6.28
CA LEU A 94 7.10 2.73 5.79
C LEU A 94 6.70 3.77 6.83
N GLY A 95 6.27 3.33 8.01
CA GLY A 95 5.90 4.25 9.08
C GLY A 95 4.56 4.93 8.89
N ILE A 96 3.71 4.38 8.04
CA ILE A 96 2.39 4.96 7.80
C ILE A 96 1.47 4.73 8.98
N CYS A 97 1.61 3.58 9.65
CA CYS A 97 0.86 3.26 10.83
C CYS A 97 1.74 2.41 11.75
N THR A 98 1.25 2.14 12.96
CA THR A 98 1.97 1.30 13.91
C THR A 98 1.06 0.16 14.32
N ALA A 99 1.68 -0.92 14.84
CA ALA A 99 0.92 -2.07 15.30
C ALA A 99 0.33 -1.85 16.69
N GLU A 100 0.81 -0.82 17.40
CA GLU A 100 0.28 -0.44 18.70
C GLU A 100 0.79 0.92 19.11
#